data_6fa4b6fe18e740beb34b66dbea1c611a
#
_entry.id   6fa4b6fe18e740beb34b66dbea1c611a
#
_cell.length_a   1.000
_cell.length_b   1.000
_cell.length_c   1.000
_cell.angle_alpha   90.00
_cell.angle_beta   90.00
_cell.angle_gamma   90.00
#
_symmetry.space_group_name_H-M   'P 1'
#
loop_
_entity.id
_entity.type
_entity.pdbx_description
1 polymer ?
#
loop_
_entity_poly.entity_id
_entity_poly.type
_entity_poly.pdbx_seq_one_letter_code
_entity_poly.pdbx_strand_id
1 'polypeptide(L)' 'MVKLKEYECVEVSHHKDVGKVIEEWQRNGWSLRTYQAAGMGSGPMSFKINHYLLFEKGE' A
#
# COMPACT_ATOMS: atom_id res chain seq x y z
N MET A 1 -13.99 -26.64 3.54
CA MET A 1 -13.31 -25.67 4.42
C MET A 1 -12.99 -24.40 3.66
N VAL A 2 -13.31 -23.28 4.24
CA VAL A 2 -13.08 -22.00 3.61
C VAL A 2 -11.72 -21.47 4.03
N LYS A 3 -10.90 -21.12 3.06
CA LYS A 3 -9.63 -20.48 3.34
C LYS A 3 -9.84 -18.98 3.38
N LEU A 4 -9.40 -18.38 4.46
CA LEU A 4 -9.53 -16.94 4.64
C LEU A 4 -8.23 -16.27 4.20
N LYS A 5 -8.38 -15.19 3.47
CA LYS A 5 -7.25 -14.36 3.11
C LYS A 5 -7.03 -13.31 4.19
N GLU A 6 -5.79 -12.98 4.40
CA GLU A 6 -5.42 -11.92 5.29
C GLU A 6 -5.17 -10.65 4.48
N TYR A 7 -5.54 -9.53 5.04
CA TYR A 7 -5.38 -8.24 4.37
C TYR A 7 -4.67 -7.26 5.30
N GLU A 8 -3.80 -6.46 4.72
CA GLU A 8 -3.11 -5.41 5.44
C GLU A 8 -3.10 -4.15 4.60
N CYS A 9 -3.43 -3.03 5.22
CA CYS A 9 -3.37 -1.73 4.56
C CYS A 9 -2.15 -0.99 5.08
N VAL A 10 -1.29 -0.60 4.18
CA VAL A 10 -0.03 0.07 4.52
C VAL A 10 -0.05 1.47 3.95
N GLU A 11 0.28 2.45 4.77
CA GLU A 11 0.39 3.82 4.33
C GLU A 11 1.85 4.19 4.12
N VAL A 12 2.15 4.78 2.96
CA VAL A 12 3.50 5.22 2.63
C VAL A 12 3.44 6.69 2.25
N SER A 13 4.26 7.50 2.89
CA SER A 13 4.26 8.93 2.65
C SER A 13 5.19 9.35 1.51
N HIS A 14 6.23 8.60 1.26
CA HIS A 14 7.20 8.93 0.23
C HIS A 14 7.05 8.02 -0.97
N HIS A 15 6.80 8.63 -2.14
CA HIS A 15 6.61 7.83 -3.35
C HIS A 15 7.84 7.00 -3.70
N LYS A 16 9.02 7.44 -3.28
CA LYS A 16 10.24 6.68 -3.54
C LYS A 16 10.30 5.37 -2.77
N ASP A 17 9.57 5.29 -1.67
CA ASP A 17 9.57 4.11 -0.83
C ASP A 17 8.48 3.11 -1.21
N VAL A 18 7.54 3.52 -2.05
CA VAL A 18 6.41 2.65 -2.41
C VAL A 18 6.89 1.34 -3.01
N GLY A 19 7.80 1.43 -3.97
CA GLY A 19 8.33 0.22 -4.61
C GLY A 19 9.04 -0.70 -3.64
N LYS A 20 9.82 -0.11 -2.73
CA LYS A 20 10.54 -0.89 -1.73
C LYS A 20 9.61 -1.60 -0.77
N VAL A 21 8.55 -0.91 -0.36
CA VAL A 21 7.56 -1.49 0.54
C VAL A 21 6.85 -2.65 -0.15
N ILE A 22 6.47 -2.47 -1.40
CA ILE A 22 5.83 -3.54 -2.17
C ILE A 22 6.74 -4.77 -2.26
N GLU A 23 8.01 -4.56 -2.60
CA GLU A 23 8.96 -5.66 -2.71
C GLU A 23 9.12 -6.40 -1.40
N GLU A 24 9.22 -5.66 -0.31
CA GLU A 24 9.40 -6.25 1.00
C GLU A 24 8.23 -7.12 1.40
N TRP A 25 7.03 -6.64 1.15
CA TRP A 25 5.83 -7.39 1.47
C TRP A 25 5.70 -8.63 0.57
N GLN A 26 6.08 -8.51 -0.70
CA GLN A 26 6.07 -9.65 -1.59
C GLN A 26 7.03 -10.75 -1.14
N ARG A 27 8.19 -10.37 -0.62
CA ARG A 27 9.14 -11.33 -0.09
C ARG A 27 8.60 -12.10 1.10
N ASN A 28 7.66 -11.50 1.82
CA ASN A 28 7.03 -12.12 2.98
C ASN A 28 5.74 -12.86 2.62
N GLY A 29 5.47 -13.04 1.34
CA GLY A 29 4.35 -13.82 0.88
C GLY A 29 3.07 -13.03 0.67
N TRP A 30 3.16 -11.71 0.72
CA TRP A 30 2.01 -10.84 0.48
C TRP A 30 1.96 -10.42 -0.97
N SER A 31 0.76 -10.23 -1.49
CA SER A 31 0.55 -9.73 -2.85
C SER A 31 -0.16 -8.39 -2.77
N LEU A 32 0.28 -7.45 -3.61
CA LEU A 32 -0.38 -6.17 -3.70
C LEU A 32 -1.71 -6.34 -4.45
N ARG A 33 -2.79 -6.02 -3.77
CA ARG A 33 -4.11 -6.13 -4.37
C ARG A 33 -4.57 -4.80 -4.95
N THR A 34 -4.37 -3.72 -4.20
CA THR A 34 -4.85 -2.42 -4.63
C THR A 34 -3.86 -1.35 -4.21
N TYR A 35 -3.67 -0.38 -5.07
CA TYR A 35 -2.87 0.78 -4.77
C TYR A 35 -3.72 2.01 -5.00
N GLN A 36 -3.68 2.93 -4.05
CA GLN A 36 -4.41 4.17 -4.15
C GLN A 36 -3.57 5.30 -3.58
N ALA A 37 -3.53 6.41 -4.30
CA ALA A 37 -2.83 7.59 -3.84
C ALA A 37 -3.86 8.67 -3.55
N ALA A 38 -3.73 9.33 -2.41
CA ALA A 38 -4.62 10.40 -2.03
C ALA A 38 -3.82 11.63 -1.68
N GLY A 39 -4.11 12.72 -2.38
CA GLY A 39 -3.51 14.01 -2.08
C GLY A 39 -4.28 14.68 -0.97
N MET A 40 -3.56 15.33 -0.08
CA MET A 40 -4.16 16.04 1.03
C MET A 40 -4.22 17.52 0.76
N GLY A 41 -5.42 18.07 0.85
CA GLY A 41 -5.61 19.50 0.76
C GLY A 41 -5.45 20.07 -0.62
N SER A 42 -5.66 21.34 -0.70
CA SER A 42 -5.49 22.11 -1.92
C SER A 42 -4.61 23.30 -1.61
N GLY A 43 -3.96 23.81 -2.63
CA GLY A 43 -3.11 24.96 -2.47
C GLY A 43 -1.64 24.60 -2.46
N PRO A 44 -0.77 25.54 -2.11
CA PRO A 44 0.66 25.37 -2.28
C PRO A 44 1.29 24.29 -1.40
N MET A 45 0.59 23.86 -0.38
CA MET A 45 1.10 22.81 0.50
C MET A 45 0.52 21.44 0.17
N SER A 46 -0.14 21.30 -0.95
CA SER A 46 -0.85 20.07 -1.28
C SER A 46 0.00 19.02 -1.96
N PHE A 47 1.31 19.14 -1.92
CA PHE A 47 2.19 18.14 -2.51
C PHE A 47 2.44 16.95 -1.58
N LYS A 48 1.81 16.92 -0.43
CA LYS A 48 1.86 15.75 0.43
C LYS A 48 0.85 14.74 -0.07
N ILE A 49 1.35 13.64 -0.60
CA ILE A 49 0.52 12.57 -1.10
C ILE A 49 0.79 11.33 -0.27
N ASN A 50 -0.25 10.75 0.27
CA ASN A 50 -0.14 9.49 0.97
C ASN A 50 -0.53 8.37 0.03
N HIS A 51 0.25 7.32 0.05
CA HIS A 51 0.03 6.15 -0.78
C HIS A 51 -0.50 5.04 0.11
N TYR A 52 -1.60 4.45 -0.31
CA TYR A 52 -2.22 3.37 0.43
C TYR A 52 -2.12 2.10 -0.37
N LEU A 53 -1.53 1.09 0.25
CA LEU A 53 -1.30 -0.20 -0.39
C LEU A 53 -2.09 -1.25 0.36
N LEU A 54 -2.96 -1.94 -0.35
CA LEU A 54 -3.70 -3.05 0.24
C LEU A 54 -3.04 -4.34 -0.21
N PHE A 55 -2.53 -5.08 0.75
CA PHE A 55 -1.92 -6.37 0.49
C PHE A 55 -2.83 -7.49 0.93
N GLU A 56 -2.72 -8.61 0.24
CA GLU A 56 -3.43 -9.80 0.64
C GLU A 56 -2.46 -10.97 0.72
N LYS A 57 -2.75 -11.90 1.60
CA LYS A 57 -1.96 -13.10 1.79
C LYS A 57 -2.89 -14.27 1.99
N GLY A 58 -2.50 -15.40 1.44
CA GLY A 58 -3.31 -16.59 1.52
C GLY A 58 -3.82 -16.98 0.15
N GLU A 59 -4.71 -17.93 0.14
CA GLU A 59 -5.22 -18.45 -1.14
C GLU A 59 -6.65 -18.12 -1.39
#